data_56de9f491e94063a3bcbcf28dcbdaa86
#
_entry.id   56de9f491e94063a3bcbcf28dcbdaa86
#
_cell.length_a   1.000
_cell.length_b   1.000
_cell.length_c   1.000
_cell.angle_alpha   90.00
_cell.angle_beta   90.00
_cell.angle_gamma   90.00
#
_symmetry.space_group_name_H-M   'P 1'
#
loop_
_entity.id
_entity.type
_entity.pdbx_description
1 polymer ?
#
loop_
_entity_poly.entity_id
_entity_poly.type
_entity_poly.pdbx_seq_one_letter_code
_entity_poly.pdbx_strand_id
1 'polypeptide(L)'
;MSTVSNNDTMASAQTAAPANRPLILGSTSVYRRELLARLRIPFTVESPQVDETPMPDERPVALAQRLAMEKALAVARRFPGSVVIGCDQVADLEGSSLGKPGTHERAVEQLKAMRGKVVVFQTALAVVCLESGFSEPALAPVKVKFRDLSGTEIEAYLLAEQPYDCAGSAKSEGLGISLLDWIENDDPTALIGLPLIRTCRLLRAAGVNLLPFIQPAE
;
A
#
# COMPACT_ATOMS: atom_id res chain seq x y z
N MET A 1 13.75 52.60 49.07
CA MET A 1 13.11 51.26 48.96
C MET A 1 12.58 51.18 47.54
N SER A 2 13.36 50.58 46.65
CA SER A 2 13.04 50.48 45.24
C SER A 2 12.51 49.09 44.95
N THR A 3 11.31 49.00 44.43
CA THR A 3 10.75 47.76 43.92
C THR A 3 10.90 47.73 42.42
N VAL A 4 11.75 46.83 41.94
CA VAL A 4 11.92 46.51 40.50
C VAL A 4 10.83 45.54 40.12
N SER A 5 10.03 45.92 39.15
CA SER A 5 8.99 45.06 38.53
C SER A 5 9.60 44.42 37.29
N ASN A 6 9.89 43.12 37.34
CA ASN A 6 10.27 42.33 36.17
C ASN A 6 9.00 41.90 35.42
N ASN A 7 8.79 42.52 34.28
CA ASN A 7 7.85 41.98 33.27
C ASN A 7 8.62 40.98 32.38
N ASP A 8 8.53 39.71 32.71
CA ASP A 8 8.90 38.62 31.80
C ASP A 8 7.77 38.43 30.78
N THR A 9 7.94 39.02 29.62
CA THR A 9 7.11 38.76 28.45
C THR A 9 7.53 37.40 27.85
N MET A 10 6.86 36.34 28.26
CA MET A 10 6.97 35.05 27.59
C MET A 10 6.35 35.18 26.18
N ALA A 11 7.22 35.40 25.18
CA ALA A 11 6.85 35.27 23.79
C ALA A 11 6.52 33.79 23.51
N SER A 12 5.25 33.47 23.44
CA SER A 12 4.78 32.18 22.93
C SER A 12 5.21 32.05 21.47
N ALA A 13 6.24 31.22 21.23
CA ALA A 13 6.57 30.78 19.88
C ALA A 13 5.37 30.02 19.33
N GLN A 14 4.55 30.69 18.54
CA GLN A 14 3.58 30.03 17.65
C GLN A 14 4.38 29.22 16.66
N THR A 15 4.53 27.93 16.91
CA THR A 15 4.99 26.96 15.91
C THR A 15 3.98 27.00 14.76
N ALA A 16 4.38 27.66 13.66
CA ALA A 16 3.62 27.59 12.40
C ALA A 16 3.33 26.11 12.10
N ALA A 17 2.07 25.81 11.85
CA ALA A 17 1.67 24.47 11.42
C ALA A 17 2.54 24.06 10.22
N PRO A 18 3.14 22.85 10.21
CA PRO A 18 4.02 22.45 9.13
C PRO A 18 3.25 22.58 7.81
N ALA A 19 3.85 23.33 6.88
CA ALA A 19 3.33 23.48 5.54
C ALA A 19 3.05 22.05 5.00
N ASN A 20 1.82 21.81 4.51
CA ASN A 20 1.40 20.50 4.01
C ASN A 20 2.36 20.08 2.89
N ARG A 21 3.29 19.14 3.20
CA ARG A 21 4.23 18.61 2.22
C ARG A 21 3.46 17.93 1.08
N PRO A 22 3.90 18.07 -0.19
CA PRO A 22 3.29 17.34 -1.28
C PRO A 22 3.28 15.84 -1.00
N LEU A 23 2.16 15.19 -1.31
CA LEU A 23 2.02 13.74 -1.18
C LEU A 23 2.15 13.09 -2.56
N ILE A 24 2.97 12.03 -2.64
CA ILE A 24 3.21 11.30 -3.88
C ILE A 24 2.95 9.80 -3.66
N LEU A 25 2.18 9.20 -4.55
CA LEU A 25 2.06 7.75 -4.66
C LEU A 25 3.10 7.23 -5.65
N GLY A 26 4.13 6.55 -5.16
CA GLY A 26 5.17 5.89 -5.95
C GLY A 26 4.68 4.55 -6.51
N SER A 27 3.69 4.58 -7.43
CA SER A 27 3.09 3.39 -8.01
C SER A 27 2.33 3.72 -9.30
N THR A 28 2.38 2.82 -10.28
CA THR A 28 1.57 2.90 -11.52
C THR A 28 0.25 2.14 -11.42
N SER A 29 -0.04 1.49 -10.28
CA SER A 29 -1.26 0.71 -10.07
C SER A 29 -2.49 1.61 -10.00
N VAL A 30 -3.46 1.35 -10.88
CA VAL A 30 -4.78 2.01 -10.88
C VAL A 30 -5.52 1.74 -9.57
N TYR A 31 -5.47 0.51 -9.07
CA TYR A 31 -6.13 0.09 -7.83
C TYR A 31 -5.62 0.87 -6.62
N ARG A 32 -4.30 1.02 -6.48
CA ARG A 32 -3.69 1.80 -5.38
C ARG A 32 -4.03 3.28 -5.45
N ARG A 33 -4.08 3.84 -6.67
CA ARG A 33 -4.50 5.23 -6.89
C ARG A 33 -5.95 5.44 -6.46
N GLU A 34 -6.86 4.55 -6.84
CA GLU A 34 -8.28 4.63 -6.48
C GLU A 34 -8.49 4.48 -4.97
N LEU A 35 -7.73 3.59 -4.32
CA LEU A 35 -7.76 3.45 -2.86
C LEU A 35 -7.28 4.73 -2.17
N LEU A 36 -6.14 5.29 -2.58
CA LEU A 36 -5.62 6.51 -1.97
C LEU A 36 -6.55 7.71 -2.16
N ALA A 37 -7.23 7.79 -3.32
CA ALA A 37 -8.20 8.83 -3.60
C ALA A 37 -9.41 8.84 -2.63
N ARG A 38 -9.72 7.70 -1.98
CA ARG A 38 -10.76 7.62 -0.94
C ARG A 38 -10.47 8.49 0.27
N LEU A 39 -9.19 8.82 0.53
CA LEU A 39 -8.79 9.70 1.63
C LEU A 39 -9.07 11.18 1.34
N ARG A 40 -9.41 11.54 0.07
CA ARG A 40 -9.76 12.90 -0.37
C ARG A 40 -8.68 13.96 -0.08
N ILE A 41 -7.44 13.54 0.04
CA ILE A 41 -6.28 14.41 0.15
C ILE A 41 -5.63 14.56 -1.24
N PRO A 42 -5.10 15.73 -1.60
CA PRO A 42 -4.41 15.90 -2.87
C PRO A 42 -3.11 15.08 -2.90
N PHE A 43 -2.87 14.38 -3.98
CA PHE A 43 -1.63 13.65 -4.23
C PHE A 43 -1.31 13.59 -5.74
N THR A 44 -0.06 13.32 -6.07
CA THR A 44 0.40 13.01 -7.43
C THR A 44 0.83 11.55 -7.51
N VAL A 45 0.96 11.04 -8.74
CA VAL A 45 1.40 9.67 -9.02
C VAL A 45 2.71 9.71 -9.78
N GLU A 46 3.69 8.95 -9.32
CA GLU A 46 5.01 8.84 -9.94
C GLU A 46 5.42 7.38 -10.12
N SER A 47 5.96 7.06 -11.31
CA SER A 47 6.53 5.73 -11.55
C SER A 47 7.82 5.55 -10.75
N PRO A 48 7.96 4.48 -9.94
CA PRO A 48 9.15 4.26 -9.13
C PRO A 48 10.36 3.77 -9.93
N GLN A 49 10.16 3.09 -11.09
CA GLN A 49 11.22 2.58 -11.96
C GLN A 49 12.28 1.74 -11.21
N VAL A 50 11.85 0.76 -10.43
CA VAL A 50 12.70 -0.19 -9.70
C VAL A 50 12.69 -1.55 -10.35
N ASP A 51 13.77 -2.34 -10.16
CA ASP A 51 13.80 -3.74 -10.53
C ASP A 51 12.99 -4.57 -9.52
N GLU A 52 11.92 -5.19 -9.97
CA GLU A 52 11.03 -6.01 -9.14
C GLU A 52 11.43 -7.50 -9.11
N THR A 53 12.57 -7.87 -9.70
CA THR A 53 13.05 -9.25 -9.72
C THR A 53 13.34 -9.74 -8.30
N PRO A 54 12.80 -10.91 -7.87
CA PRO A 54 13.15 -11.52 -6.60
C PRO A 54 14.65 -11.84 -6.51
N MET A 55 15.26 -11.62 -5.36
CA MET A 55 16.62 -12.07 -5.08
C MET A 55 16.65 -13.59 -4.86
N PRO A 56 17.80 -14.26 -5.05
CA PRO A 56 17.94 -15.69 -4.71
C PRO A 56 17.47 -15.94 -3.26
N ASP A 57 16.65 -16.97 -3.06
CA ASP A 57 16.12 -17.40 -1.76
C ASP A 57 15.30 -16.31 -1.00
N GLU A 58 14.89 -15.24 -1.68
CA GLU A 58 14.10 -14.17 -1.07
C GLU A 58 12.69 -14.65 -0.76
N ARG A 59 12.33 -14.66 0.51
CA ARG A 59 10.97 -15.02 0.96
C ARG A 59 9.94 -13.98 0.50
N PRO A 60 8.66 -14.38 0.22
CA PRO A 60 7.62 -13.47 -0.26
C PRO A 60 7.42 -12.22 0.60
N VAL A 61 7.49 -12.36 1.92
CA VAL A 61 7.37 -11.24 2.86
C VAL A 61 8.53 -10.25 2.74
N ALA A 62 9.76 -10.75 2.59
CA ALA A 62 10.96 -9.92 2.44
C ALA A 62 10.92 -9.17 1.09
N LEU A 63 10.55 -9.87 0.02
CA LEU A 63 10.35 -9.29 -1.31
C LEU A 63 9.36 -8.11 -1.28
N ALA A 64 8.16 -8.33 -0.70
CA ALA A 64 7.15 -7.26 -0.61
C ALA A 64 7.66 -6.04 0.18
N GLN A 65 8.33 -6.26 1.32
CA GLN A 65 8.88 -5.18 2.15
C GLN A 65 10.02 -4.43 1.45
N ARG A 66 10.94 -5.15 0.82
CA ARG A 66 12.04 -4.54 0.06
C ARG A 66 11.50 -3.68 -1.07
N LEU A 67 10.62 -4.23 -1.90
CA LEU A 67 10.06 -3.51 -3.05
C LEU A 67 9.25 -2.28 -2.63
N ALA A 68 8.47 -2.36 -1.55
CA ALA A 68 7.74 -1.21 -1.02
C ALA A 68 8.69 -0.07 -0.63
N MET A 69 9.79 -0.39 0.07
CA MET A 69 10.79 0.60 0.48
C MET A 69 11.57 1.17 -0.72
N GLU A 70 12.04 0.31 -1.63
CA GLU A 70 12.77 0.73 -2.82
C GLU A 70 11.92 1.65 -3.71
N LYS A 71 10.62 1.34 -3.90
CA LYS A 71 9.68 2.19 -4.63
C LYS A 71 9.51 3.56 -3.97
N ALA A 72 9.37 3.61 -2.65
CA ALA A 72 9.28 4.87 -1.92
C ALA A 72 10.56 5.69 -2.07
N LEU A 73 11.73 5.09 -1.85
CA LEU A 73 13.03 5.76 -1.92
C LEU A 73 13.36 6.24 -3.34
N ALA A 74 13.06 5.45 -4.37
CA ALA A 74 13.33 5.82 -5.76
C ALA A 74 12.60 7.11 -6.16
N VAL A 75 11.35 7.28 -5.68
CA VAL A 75 10.58 8.51 -5.92
C VAL A 75 11.03 9.63 -4.97
N ALA A 76 11.27 9.35 -3.68
CA ALA A 76 11.68 10.35 -2.71
C ALA A 76 13.02 11.02 -3.07
N ARG A 77 13.94 10.29 -3.71
CA ARG A 77 15.21 10.88 -4.22
C ARG A 77 14.98 11.94 -5.30
N ARG A 78 13.92 11.83 -6.08
CA ARG A 78 13.54 12.84 -7.09
C ARG A 78 12.76 14.01 -6.48
N PHE A 79 12.07 13.77 -5.36
CA PHE A 79 11.20 14.73 -4.68
C PHE A 79 11.48 14.75 -3.16
N PRO A 80 12.66 15.20 -2.71
CA PRO A 80 13.12 15.03 -1.32
C PRO A 80 12.24 15.70 -0.27
N GLY A 81 11.54 16.78 -0.64
CA GLY A 81 10.62 17.51 0.25
C GLY A 81 9.21 16.92 0.33
N SER A 82 8.90 15.90 -0.48
CA SER A 82 7.57 15.28 -0.52
C SER A 82 7.47 14.09 0.42
N VAL A 83 6.25 13.81 0.90
CA VAL A 83 5.92 12.54 1.55
C VAL A 83 5.57 11.53 0.47
N VAL A 84 6.31 10.44 0.38
CA VAL A 84 6.18 9.44 -0.68
C VAL A 84 5.69 8.12 -0.10
N ILE A 85 4.64 7.56 -0.69
CA ILE A 85 4.13 6.22 -0.41
C ILE A 85 4.66 5.26 -1.47
N GLY A 86 5.44 4.26 -1.06
CA GLY A 86 5.75 3.08 -1.87
C GLY A 86 4.96 1.88 -1.36
N CYS A 87 4.51 1.01 -2.26
CA CYS A 87 3.73 -0.16 -1.87
C CYS A 87 3.98 -1.32 -2.82
N ASP A 88 4.05 -2.53 -2.27
CA ASP A 88 4.12 -3.77 -3.03
C ASP A 88 3.24 -4.86 -2.44
N GLN A 89 2.84 -5.83 -3.28
CA GLN A 89 2.05 -6.97 -2.85
C GLN A 89 2.52 -8.24 -3.55
N VAL A 90 2.76 -9.27 -2.75
CA VAL A 90 3.19 -10.60 -3.20
C VAL A 90 2.21 -11.64 -2.65
N ALA A 91 1.65 -12.47 -3.52
CA ALA A 91 0.89 -13.64 -3.09
C ALA A 91 1.87 -14.75 -2.69
N ASP A 92 1.78 -15.19 -1.45
CA ASP A 92 2.62 -16.21 -0.81
C ASP A 92 1.83 -17.52 -0.70
N LEU A 93 2.19 -18.47 -1.54
CA LEU A 93 1.65 -19.83 -1.48
C LEU A 93 2.71 -20.76 -0.89
N GLU A 94 2.56 -21.11 0.39
CA GLU A 94 3.45 -22.08 1.08
C GLU A 94 4.94 -21.68 0.99
N GLY A 95 5.25 -20.38 1.04
CA GLY A 95 6.62 -19.84 0.94
C GLY A 95 7.08 -19.52 -0.48
N SER A 96 6.26 -19.81 -1.50
CA SER A 96 6.54 -19.48 -2.90
C SER A 96 5.84 -18.21 -3.33
N SER A 97 6.58 -17.29 -3.95
CA SER A 97 6.02 -16.04 -4.47
C SER A 97 5.22 -16.27 -5.76
N LEU A 98 3.96 -15.86 -5.78
CA LEU A 98 3.15 -15.79 -6.98
C LEU A 98 3.01 -14.31 -7.38
N GLY A 99 3.67 -13.93 -8.46
CA GLY A 99 3.56 -12.60 -9.04
C GLY A 99 2.33 -12.46 -9.94
N LYS A 100 2.35 -11.42 -10.78
CA LYS A 100 1.36 -11.22 -11.84
C LYS A 100 1.52 -12.32 -12.89
N PRO A 101 0.46 -13.01 -13.30
CA PRO A 101 0.57 -14.09 -14.30
C PRO A 101 0.95 -13.55 -15.69
N GLY A 102 0.46 -12.39 -16.07
CA GLY A 102 0.71 -11.77 -17.37
C GLY A 102 0.00 -12.46 -18.54
N THR A 103 -0.26 -13.77 -18.47
CA THR A 103 -0.98 -14.54 -19.50
C THR A 103 -2.10 -15.38 -18.91
N HIS A 104 -3.04 -15.82 -19.76
CA HIS A 104 -4.15 -16.67 -19.38
C HIS A 104 -3.66 -18.04 -18.83
N GLU A 105 -2.74 -18.68 -19.53
CA GLU A 105 -2.20 -20.00 -19.18
C GLU A 105 -1.55 -19.98 -17.79
N ARG A 106 -0.75 -18.96 -17.51
CA ARG A 106 -0.13 -18.77 -16.18
C ARG A 106 -1.16 -18.48 -15.09
N ALA A 107 -2.22 -17.75 -15.42
CA ALA A 107 -3.31 -17.50 -14.48
C ALA A 107 -4.06 -18.81 -14.14
N VAL A 108 -4.34 -19.67 -15.13
CA VAL A 108 -4.89 -21.00 -14.92
C VAL A 108 -4.02 -21.85 -14.01
N GLU A 109 -2.71 -21.86 -14.23
CA GLU A 109 -1.74 -22.59 -13.40
C GLU A 109 -1.74 -22.09 -11.96
N GLN A 110 -1.70 -20.77 -11.76
CA GLN A 110 -1.76 -20.16 -10.44
C GLN A 110 -3.04 -20.51 -9.69
N LEU A 111 -4.22 -20.36 -10.30
CA LEU A 111 -5.49 -20.70 -9.66
C LEU A 111 -5.62 -22.19 -9.36
N LYS A 112 -5.13 -23.08 -10.23
CA LYS A 112 -5.03 -24.51 -9.94
C LYS A 112 -4.13 -24.83 -8.75
N ALA A 113 -3.02 -24.11 -8.60
CA ALA A 113 -2.10 -24.30 -7.48
C ALA A 113 -2.68 -23.79 -6.14
N MET A 114 -3.51 -22.73 -6.18
CA MET A 114 -4.11 -22.12 -4.99
C MET A 114 -5.43 -22.76 -4.55
N ARG A 115 -6.15 -23.47 -5.43
CA ARG A 115 -7.45 -24.06 -5.11
C ARG A 115 -7.41 -24.90 -3.84
N GLY A 116 -8.40 -24.75 -2.97
CA GLY A 116 -8.49 -25.45 -1.70
C GLY A 116 -7.41 -25.09 -0.68
N LYS A 117 -6.53 -24.12 -0.96
CA LYS A 117 -5.44 -23.72 -0.05
C LYS A 117 -5.65 -22.34 0.57
N VAL A 118 -4.86 -22.05 1.59
CA VAL A 118 -4.72 -20.70 2.15
C VAL A 118 -3.51 -20.05 1.49
N VAL A 119 -3.73 -18.86 0.94
CA VAL A 119 -2.69 -17.99 0.36
C VAL A 119 -2.56 -16.76 1.25
N VAL A 120 -1.34 -16.31 1.53
CA VAL A 120 -1.11 -15.08 2.28
C VAL A 120 -0.68 -13.98 1.31
N PHE A 121 -1.51 -12.96 1.14
CA PHE A 121 -1.13 -11.76 0.39
C PHE A 121 -0.31 -10.85 1.32
N GLN A 122 0.99 -10.78 1.07
CA GLN A 122 1.95 -9.93 1.80
C GLN A 122 1.89 -8.52 1.21
N THR A 123 1.04 -7.65 1.78
CA THR A 123 0.91 -6.28 1.30
C THR A 123 1.76 -5.36 2.17
N ALA A 124 2.89 -4.91 1.62
CA ALA A 124 3.82 -4.01 2.30
C ALA A 124 3.67 -2.58 1.77
N LEU A 125 3.88 -1.60 2.65
CA LEU A 125 4.01 -0.20 2.29
C LEU A 125 5.18 0.43 3.04
N ALA A 126 5.72 1.53 2.48
CA ALA A 126 6.67 2.40 3.14
C ALA A 126 6.27 3.85 2.89
N VAL A 127 6.41 4.70 3.90
CA VAL A 127 6.25 6.14 3.77
C VAL A 127 7.58 6.80 4.06
N VAL A 128 8.06 7.61 3.12
CA VAL A 128 9.38 8.23 3.17
C VAL A 128 9.28 9.73 2.88
N CYS A 129 10.00 10.55 3.65
CA CYS A 129 10.26 11.96 3.35
C CYS A 129 11.73 12.26 3.69
N LEU A 130 12.59 12.40 2.67
CA LEU A 130 14.04 12.53 2.87
C LEU A 130 14.43 13.79 3.60
N GLU A 131 13.76 14.91 3.30
CA GLU A 131 14.07 16.21 3.93
C GLU A 131 13.79 16.22 5.43
N SER A 132 12.74 15.50 5.89
CA SER A 132 12.44 15.37 7.32
C SER A 132 13.14 14.20 7.99
N GLY A 133 13.82 13.33 7.24
CA GLY A 133 14.41 12.09 7.75
C GLY A 133 13.38 11.02 8.10
N PHE A 134 12.11 11.19 7.71
CA PHE A 134 11.06 10.21 8.00
C PHE A 134 11.14 9.02 7.03
N SER A 135 11.17 7.81 7.58
CA SER A 135 11.19 6.56 6.80
C SER A 135 10.63 5.42 7.64
N GLU A 136 9.38 5.04 7.42
CA GLU A 136 8.74 3.95 8.15
C GLU A 136 8.07 2.95 7.22
N PRO A 137 8.35 1.64 7.38
CA PRO A 137 7.64 0.56 6.72
C PRO A 137 6.43 0.08 7.52
N ALA A 138 5.50 -0.58 6.82
CA ALA A 138 4.46 -1.39 7.44
C ALA A 138 4.12 -2.59 6.57
N LEU A 139 3.60 -3.64 7.20
CA LEU A 139 3.16 -4.87 6.54
C LEU A 139 1.71 -5.17 6.96
N ALA A 140 0.87 -5.51 6.02
CA ALA A 140 -0.52 -5.94 6.20
C ALA A 140 -0.72 -7.31 5.54
N PRO A 141 -0.44 -8.41 6.23
CA PRO A 141 -0.71 -9.74 5.69
C PRO A 141 -2.22 -9.98 5.65
N VAL A 142 -2.68 -10.56 4.53
CA VAL A 142 -4.08 -10.96 4.35
C VAL A 142 -4.10 -12.45 4.04
N LYS A 143 -4.74 -13.26 4.89
CA LYS A 143 -4.94 -14.67 4.62
C LYS A 143 -6.23 -14.87 3.84
N VAL A 144 -6.14 -15.60 2.76
CA VAL A 144 -7.26 -15.86 1.86
C VAL A 144 -7.39 -17.35 1.65
N LYS A 145 -8.54 -17.94 1.96
CA LYS A 145 -8.84 -19.33 1.66
C LYS A 145 -9.55 -19.40 0.32
N PHE A 146 -8.95 -20.06 -0.64
CA PHE A 146 -9.57 -20.38 -1.92
C PHE A 146 -10.46 -21.60 -1.78
N ARG A 147 -11.60 -21.58 -2.49
CA ARG A 147 -12.49 -22.73 -2.66
C ARG A 147 -11.77 -23.86 -3.42
N ASP A 148 -12.30 -25.08 -3.35
CA ASP A 148 -11.87 -26.15 -4.23
C ASP A 148 -12.49 -25.95 -5.62
N LEU A 149 -11.82 -25.14 -6.45
CA LEU A 149 -12.30 -24.69 -7.75
C LEU A 149 -12.18 -25.81 -8.80
N SER A 150 -13.23 -26.02 -9.57
CA SER A 150 -13.14 -26.84 -10.78
C SER A 150 -12.40 -26.11 -11.91
N GLY A 151 -11.89 -26.88 -12.89
CA GLY A 151 -11.26 -26.29 -14.08
C GLY A 151 -12.23 -25.37 -14.86
N THR A 152 -13.51 -25.71 -14.91
CA THR A 152 -14.54 -24.92 -15.59
C THR A 152 -14.79 -23.58 -14.89
N GLU A 153 -14.80 -23.55 -13.54
CA GLU A 153 -14.95 -22.32 -12.78
C GLU A 153 -13.73 -21.38 -12.97
N ILE A 154 -12.52 -21.95 -13.00
CA ILE A 154 -11.28 -21.20 -13.26
C ILE A 154 -11.35 -20.54 -14.65
N GLU A 155 -11.67 -21.30 -15.68
CA GLU A 155 -11.78 -20.77 -17.05
C GLU A 155 -12.87 -19.70 -17.16
N ALA A 156 -14.06 -19.94 -16.60
CA ALA A 156 -15.17 -18.99 -16.63
C ALA A 156 -14.78 -17.66 -15.94
N TYR A 157 -14.11 -17.72 -14.79
CA TYR A 157 -13.62 -16.55 -14.09
C TYR A 157 -12.58 -15.78 -14.91
N LEU A 158 -11.57 -16.47 -15.43
CA LEU A 158 -10.47 -15.81 -16.16
C LEU A 158 -10.94 -15.17 -17.46
N LEU A 159 -11.91 -15.76 -18.16
CA LEU A 159 -12.51 -15.18 -19.36
C LEU A 159 -13.34 -13.93 -19.04
N ALA A 160 -14.03 -13.92 -17.89
CA ALA A 160 -14.89 -12.81 -17.49
C ALA A 160 -14.10 -11.63 -16.89
N GLU A 161 -13.11 -11.87 -16.02
CA GLU A 161 -12.43 -10.83 -15.24
C GLU A 161 -11.08 -10.41 -15.86
N GLN A 162 -10.38 -11.31 -16.54
CA GLN A 162 -9.05 -11.09 -17.16
C GLN A 162 -8.02 -10.47 -16.20
N PRO A 163 -7.77 -11.02 -15.00
CA PRO A 163 -6.99 -10.40 -13.93
C PRO A 163 -5.48 -10.64 -14.12
N TYR A 164 -4.95 -10.48 -15.32
CA TYR A 164 -3.56 -10.86 -15.65
C TYR A 164 -2.51 -9.91 -15.09
N ASP A 165 -2.94 -8.74 -14.59
CA ASP A 165 -2.12 -7.74 -13.90
C ASP A 165 -2.21 -7.80 -12.37
N CYS A 166 -2.95 -8.78 -11.82
CA CYS A 166 -3.15 -9.00 -10.38
C CYS A 166 -2.25 -10.12 -9.85
N ALA A 167 -1.58 -9.91 -8.72
CA ALA A 167 -0.82 -10.95 -8.04
C ALA A 167 -1.74 -12.12 -7.65
N GLY A 168 -1.31 -13.36 -7.93
CA GLY A 168 -2.11 -14.56 -7.68
C GLY A 168 -3.38 -14.66 -8.53
N SER A 169 -3.49 -13.94 -9.64
CA SER A 169 -4.61 -14.03 -10.59
C SER A 169 -5.99 -13.80 -9.96
N ALA A 170 -6.07 -13.16 -8.80
CA ALA A 170 -7.32 -12.95 -8.08
C ALA A 170 -7.59 -11.45 -7.89
N LYS A 171 -8.78 -10.99 -8.32
CA LYS A 171 -9.24 -9.61 -8.17
C LYS A 171 -10.44 -9.60 -7.24
N SER A 172 -10.15 -9.42 -5.94
CA SER A 172 -11.14 -9.56 -4.86
C SER A 172 -12.21 -8.48 -4.84
N GLU A 173 -11.93 -7.31 -5.41
CA GLU A 173 -12.88 -6.21 -5.60
C GLU A 173 -13.83 -6.40 -6.80
N GLY A 174 -13.60 -7.45 -7.57
CA GLY A 174 -14.43 -7.89 -8.71
C GLY A 174 -14.96 -9.31 -8.52
N LEU A 175 -15.07 -10.03 -9.62
CA LEU A 175 -15.58 -11.41 -9.63
C LEU A 175 -14.70 -12.38 -8.84
N GLY A 176 -13.42 -12.06 -8.60
CA GLY A 176 -12.49 -12.88 -7.83
C GLY A 176 -12.94 -13.18 -6.40
N ILE A 177 -13.85 -12.39 -5.82
CA ILE A 177 -14.44 -12.68 -4.50
C ILE A 177 -15.19 -14.03 -4.50
N SER A 178 -15.74 -14.45 -5.64
CA SER A 178 -16.47 -15.72 -5.78
C SER A 178 -15.58 -16.96 -5.70
N LEU A 179 -14.26 -16.79 -5.82
CA LEU A 179 -13.28 -17.87 -5.72
C LEU A 179 -12.92 -18.23 -4.27
N LEU A 180 -13.38 -17.44 -3.29
CA LEU A 180 -12.90 -17.46 -1.92
C LEU A 180 -13.92 -18.06 -0.96
N ASP A 181 -13.44 -18.80 0.06
CA ASP A 181 -14.23 -19.27 1.20
C ASP A 181 -14.25 -18.22 2.32
N TRP A 182 -13.11 -17.62 2.61
CA TRP A 182 -12.98 -16.57 3.64
C TRP A 182 -11.72 -15.72 3.45
N ILE A 183 -11.73 -14.53 4.08
CA ILE A 183 -10.61 -13.60 4.17
C ILE A 183 -10.40 -13.24 5.64
N GLU A 184 -9.14 -13.29 6.11
CA GLU A 184 -8.73 -12.83 7.44
C GLU A 184 -7.72 -11.70 7.29
N ASN A 185 -8.08 -10.51 7.77
CA ASN A 185 -7.22 -9.33 7.80
C ASN A 185 -7.66 -8.33 8.87
N ASP A 186 -6.79 -7.36 9.17
CA ASP A 186 -7.02 -6.22 10.07
C ASP A 186 -6.95 -4.86 9.33
N ASP A 187 -6.82 -4.88 8.00
CA ASP A 187 -6.84 -3.70 7.11
C ASP A 187 -7.63 -4.05 5.83
N PRO A 188 -8.93 -3.71 5.75
CA PRO A 188 -9.86 -4.21 4.72
C PRO A 188 -9.44 -3.94 3.28
N THR A 189 -8.61 -2.92 3.06
CA THR A 189 -8.16 -2.54 1.72
C THR A 189 -6.81 -3.17 1.33
N ALA A 190 -6.17 -3.91 2.26
CA ALA A 190 -4.86 -4.50 2.03
C ALA A 190 -4.87 -5.49 0.87
N LEU A 191 -5.91 -6.33 0.74
CA LEU A 191 -6.01 -7.32 -0.34
C LEU A 191 -6.08 -6.67 -1.73
N ILE A 192 -6.70 -5.50 -1.84
CA ILE A 192 -6.80 -4.73 -3.10
C ILE A 192 -5.44 -4.12 -3.48
N GLY A 193 -4.55 -3.91 -2.50
CA GLY A 193 -3.16 -3.55 -2.75
C GLY A 193 -2.62 -2.30 -2.05
N LEU A 194 -3.43 -1.59 -1.23
CA LEU A 194 -2.98 -0.48 -0.38
C LEU A 194 -3.71 -0.52 0.97
N PRO A 195 -3.04 -0.88 2.08
CA PRO A 195 -3.64 -0.97 3.40
C PRO A 195 -3.90 0.43 3.98
N LEU A 196 -5.13 0.95 3.83
CA LEU A 196 -5.45 2.35 4.16
C LEU A 196 -5.39 2.67 5.65
N ILE A 197 -5.67 1.73 6.55
CA ILE A 197 -5.52 1.96 7.99
C ILE A 197 -4.05 2.24 8.32
N ARG A 198 -3.14 1.40 7.82
CA ARG A 198 -1.70 1.59 7.99
C ARG A 198 -1.18 2.82 7.26
N THR A 199 -1.66 3.06 6.05
CA THR A 199 -1.34 4.27 5.26
C THR A 199 -1.69 5.53 6.06
N CYS A 200 -2.90 5.63 6.59
CA CYS A 200 -3.32 6.77 7.42
C CYS A 200 -2.46 6.93 8.68
N ARG A 201 -2.07 5.83 9.32
CA ARG A 201 -1.18 5.87 10.49
C ARG A 201 0.17 6.48 10.12
N LEU A 202 0.81 5.98 9.06
CA LEU A 202 2.13 6.46 8.64
C LEU A 202 2.09 7.89 8.09
N LEU A 203 1.04 8.26 7.36
CA LEU A 203 0.87 9.63 6.88
C LEU A 203 0.76 10.63 8.04
N ARG A 204 -0.01 10.30 9.10
CA ARG A 204 -0.06 11.14 10.31
C ARG A 204 1.29 11.25 11.01
N ALA A 205 2.04 10.14 11.10
CA ALA A 205 3.39 10.15 11.67
C ALA A 205 4.36 10.99 10.83
N ALA A 206 4.18 11.02 9.50
CA ALA A 206 4.94 11.88 8.57
C ALA A 206 4.47 13.36 8.58
N GLY A 207 3.49 13.73 9.42
CA GLY A 207 2.99 15.11 9.54
C GLY A 207 1.92 15.49 8.50
N VAL A 208 1.32 14.53 7.77
CA VAL A 208 0.23 14.80 6.83
C VAL A 208 -1.09 14.88 7.59
N ASN A 209 -1.79 16.01 7.46
CA ASN A 209 -3.12 16.17 8.04
C ASN A 209 -4.18 15.49 7.13
N LEU A 210 -4.81 14.42 7.63
CA LEU A 210 -5.80 13.64 6.89
C LEU A 210 -7.23 14.19 7.03
N LEU A 211 -7.50 14.91 8.11
CA LEU A 211 -8.81 15.47 8.42
C LEU A 211 -8.65 16.99 8.65
N PRO A 212 -8.50 17.79 7.58
CA PRO A 212 -8.43 19.22 7.73
C PRO A 212 -9.70 19.71 8.42
N PHE A 213 -9.55 20.55 9.45
CA PHE A 213 -10.69 21.18 10.11
C PHE A 213 -11.49 21.94 9.05
N ILE A 214 -12.71 21.51 8.82
CA ILE A 214 -13.70 22.32 8.10
C ILE A 214 -14.06 23.44 9.08
N GLN A 215 -13.60 24.66 8.81
CA GLN A 215 -14.15 25.81 9.53
C GLN A 215 -15.64 25.82 9.24
N PRO A 216 -16.51 25.91 10.27
CA PRO A 216 -17.93 26.12 10.02
C PRO A 216 -18.03 27.36 9.15
N ALA A 217 -18.86 27.31 8.10
CA ALA A 217 -19.20 28.49 7.33
C ALA A 217 -19.82 29.51 8.31
N GLU A 218 -19.26 30.72 8.36
CA GLU A 218 -19.82 31.85 9.08
C GLU A 218 -21.22 32.23 8.56
#